data_6f1e26c29758e02685db44ab309e22ad
#
_entry.id   6f1e26c29758e02685db44ab309e22ad
#
_cell.length_a   1.000
_cell.length_b   1.000
_cell.length_c   1.000
_cell.angle_alpha   90.00
_cell.angle_beta   90.00
_cell.angle_gamma   90.00
#
_symmetry.space_group_name_H-M   'P 1'
#
loop_
_entity.id
_entity.type
_entity.pdbx_description
1 polymer ?
#
loop_
_entity_poly.entity_id
_entity_poly.type
_entity_poly.pdbx_seq_one_letter_code
_entity_poly.pdbx_strand_id
1 'polypeptide(L)'
;HVLSRRQRQMCIRDSDKTGHLVKIMNETVDGEYQAFKARNGLYVREKFFGKYPETTELVSSMSDTDIWRLNRGGHDPHKVYAAYDKAVNHKGSPTVIIAKTIKGYGMGKSGESVNTTHQQKKLDVDDLMYYRDRFDVPLTDAQVKNIEYFKPDENSEEIKYLKKRRIELGGFIPERTSYSKPIKAPSKDIFDFMKTSTGEKEMSTTMALVRMLTNLLRDKNVAPKLVPIIPDEARTFGMEGFFQKIGIYAHEGQKYEPEDSAQLSSYREEKSGQVLEEGITEAGSMSSWIAAGTAYTNHDIEMIPIYLFYSMFGFQRIGDFAWAAGDSQARGFLIGATAGRTTLAGEGLQHQDGHSHL
;
A
#
# COMPACT_ATOMS: atom_id res chain seq x y z
N HIS A 1 -17.70 -4.81 -1.63
CA HIS A 1 -17.47 -4.44 -3.04
C HIS A 1 -18.22 -5.35 -4.01
N VAL A 2 -18.24 -6.65 -3.79
CA VAL A 2 -19.04 -7.61 -4.59
C VAL A 2 -20.53 -7.28 -4.52
N LEU A 3 -21.05 -6.87 -3.37
CA LEU A 3 -22.45 -6.47 -3.21
C LEU A 3 -22.76 -5.17 -3.95
N SER A 4 -21.89 -4.15 -3.90
CA SER A 4 -22.10 -2.90 -4.64
C SER A 4 -22.00 -3.11 -6.16
N ARG A 5 -21.15 -4.02 -6.61
CA ARG A 5 -21.03 -4.41 -8.03
C ARG A 5 -22.25 -5.22 -8.47
N ARG A 6 -22.74 -6.15 -7.65
CA ARG A 6 -23.98 -6.90 -7.91
C ARG A 6 -25.19 -5.99 -7.86
N GLN A 7 -25.28 -5.06 -6.94
CA GLN A 7 -26.39 -4.13 -6.83
C GLN A 7 -26.43 -3.15 -8.00
N ARG A 8 -25.28 -2.64 -8.46
CA ARG A 8 -25.21 -1.86 -9.71
C ARG A 8 -25.52 -2.70 -10.93
N GLN A 9 -25.04 -3.93 -11.01
CA GLN A 9 -25.36 -4.83 -12.09
C GLN A 9 -26.86 -5.21 -12.09
N MET A 10 -27.49 -5.33 -10.94
CA MET A 10 -28.92 -5.53 -10.84
C MET A 10 -29.70 -4.30 -11.34
N CYS A 11 -29.41 -3.10 -10.83
CA CYS A 11 -30.08 -1.87 -11.28
C CYS A 11 -29.86 -1.60 -12.78
N ILE A 12 -28.66 -1.83 -13.30
CA ILE A 12 -28.35 -1.69 -14.73
C ILE A 12 -29.10 -2.77 -15.52
N ARG A 13 -29.12 -4.03 -15.07
CA ARG A 13 -29.83 -5.12 -15.74
C ARG A 13 -31.33 -4.90 -15.74
N ASP A 14 -31.90 -4.38 -14.66
CA ASP A 14 -33.33 -4.12 -14.55
C ASP A 14 -33.77 -2.99 -15.49
N SER A 15 -32.89 -2.01 -15.73
CA SER A 15 -33.13 -0.89 -16.64
C SER A 15 -32.71 -1.21 -18.10
N ASP A 16 -31.63 -1.96 -18.27
CA ASP A 16 -31.06 -2.32 -19.58
C ASP A 16 -31.54 -3.71 -20.02
N LYS A 17 -32.80 -3.78 -20.43
CA LYS A 17 -33.42 -5.03 -20.87
C LYS A 17 -32.76 -5.68 -22.07
N THR A 18 -32.08 -4.89 -22.88
CA THR A 18 -31.44 -5.34 -24.13
C THR A 18 -29.93 -5.58 -24.00
N GLY A 19 -29.32 -5.14 -22.93
CA GLY A 19 -27.86 -5.20 -22.68
C GLY A 19 -27.07 -4.14 -23.46
N HIS A 20 -27.71 -3.25 -24.19
CA HIS A 20 -27.04 -2.21 -24.99
C HIS A 20 -26.32 -1.19 -24.11
N LEU A 21 -26.87 -0.82 -22.96
CA LEU A 21 -26.18 0.09 -22.03
C LEU A 21 -24.88 -0.51 -21.50
N VAL A 22 -24.92 -1.78 -21.08
CA VAL A 22 -23.73 -2.50 -20.62
C VAL A 22 -22.71 -2.62 -21.77
N LYS A 23 -23.18 -2.89 -22.98
CA LYS A 23 -22.32 -2.97 -24.18
C LYS A 23 -21.60 -1.63 -24.43
N ILE A 24 -22.33 -0.51 -24.46
CA ILE A 24 -21.72 0.82 -24.63
C ILE A 24 -20.70 1.10 -23.51
N MET A 25 -21.03 0.78 -22.26
CA MET A 25 -20.13 0.99 -21.14
C MET A 25 -18.81 0.21 -21.28
N ASN A 26 -18.86 -1.01 -21.80
CA ASN A 26 -17.69 -1.86 -22.02
C ASN A 26 -16.85 -1.45 -23.23
N GLU A 27 -17.49 -0.96 -24.28
CA GLU A 27 -16.84 -0.54 -25.52
C GLU A 27 -16.29 0.89 -25.46
N THR A 28 -16.76 1.70 -24.52
CA THR A 28 -16.32 3.10 -24.36
C THR A 28 -14.89 3.14 -23.81
N VAL A 29 -13.97 3.67 -24.60
CA VAL A 29 -12.56 3.85 -24.23
C VAL A 29 -12.36 5.05 -23.30
N ASP A 30 -11.24 5.10 -22.60
CA ASP A 30 -10.98 6.11 -21.59
C ASP A 30 -11.06 7.57 -22.10
N GLY A 31 -10.59 7.83 -23.31
CA GLY A 31 -10.69 9.14 -23.94
C GLY A 31 -12.12 9.60 -24.20
N GLU A 32 -13.02 8.69 -24.59
CA GLU A 32 -14.44 8.99 -24.71
C GLU A 32 -15.07 9.28 -23.34
N TYR A 33 -14.75 8.49 -22.31
CA TYR A 33 -15.22 8.74 -20.97
C TYR A 33 -14.78 10.11 -20.43
N GLN A 34 -13.56 10.50 -20.73
CA GLN A 34 -13.05 11.83 -20.40
C GLN A 34 -13.87 12.92 -21.12
N ALA A 35 -14.10 12.77 -22.42
CA ALA A 35 -14.85 13.72 -23.22
C ALA A 35 -16.30 13.85 -22.74
N PHE A 36 -16.96 12.78 -22.34
CA PHE A 36 -18.33 12.83 -21.81
C PHE A 36 -18.46 13.68 -20.56
N LYS A 37 -17.43 13.77 -19.74
CA LYS A 37 -17.47 14.62 -18.55
C LYS A 37 -16.97 16.03 -18.80
N ALA A 38 -16.00 16.21 -19.68
CA ALA A 38 -15.50 17.54 -20.05
C ALA A 38 -16.51 18.35 -20.88
N ARG A 39 -17.49 17.70 -21.48
CA ARG A 39 -18.54 18.33 -22.29
C ARG A 39 -19.88 18.36 -21.55
N ASN A 40 -20.92 18.87 -22.20
CA ASN A 40 -22.25 19.02 -21.62
C ASN A 40 -23.12 17.75 -21.75
N GLY A 41 -24.31 17.76 -21.12
CA GLY A 41 -25.23 16.65 -21.13
C GLY A 41 -25.82 16.32 -22.50
N LEU A 42 -26.01 17.32 -23.37
CA LEU A 42 -26.43 17.08 -24.75
C LEU A 42 -25.43 16.19 -25.49
N TYR A 43 -24.14 16.48 -25.36
CA TYR A 43 -23.09 15.65 -25.95
C TYR A 43 -23.14 14.20 -25.44
N VAL A 44 -23.36 13.99 -24.14
CA VAL A 44 -23.51 12.65 -23.55
C VAL A 44 -24.76 11.96 -24.07
N ARG A 45 -25.88 12.69 -24.17
CA ARG A 45 -27.12 12.17 -24.73
C ARG A 45 -26.90 11.64 -26.15
N GLU A 46 -26.29 12.44 -27.00
CA GLU A 46 -26.09 12.10 -28.42
C GLU A 46 -25.02 11.02 -28.61
N LYS A 47 -23.88 11.15 -27.97
CA LYS A 47 -22.70 10.33 -28.27
C LYS A 47 -22.57 9.07 -27.43
N PHE A 48 -23.20 9.03 -26.25
CA PHE A 48 -23.23 7.84 -25.40
C PHE A 48 -24.59 7.14 -25.51
N PHE A 49 -25.64 7.77 -25.03
CA PHE A 49 -26.97 7.16 -25.04
C PHE A 49 -27.58 7.04 -26.45
N GLY A 50 -27.22 7.90 -27.37
CA GLY A 50 -27.70 7.92 -28.74
C GLY A 50 -27.13 6.81 -29.63
N LYS A 51 -26.23 5.97 -29.13
CA LYS A 51 -25.67 4.83 -29.91
C LYS A 51 -26.73 3.78 -30.23
N TYR A 52 -27.76 3.63 -29.40
CA TYR A 52 -28.89 2.70 -29.64
C TYR A 52 -30.22 3.37 -29.23
N PRO A 53 -31.31 3.09 -29.94
CA PRO A 53 -32.64 3.61 -29.63
C PRO A 53 -33.06 3.31 -28.17
N GLU A 54 -32.77 2.10 -27.71
CA GLU A 54 -33.14 1.64 -26.38
C GLU A 54 -32.39 2.40 -25.27
N THR A 55 -31.15 2.77 -25.51
CA THR A 55 -30.40 3.58 -24.55
C THR A 55 -30.82 5.06 -24.58
N THR A 56 -31.24 5.56 -25.72
CA THR A 56 -31.87 6.88 -25.85
C THR A 56 -33.16 6.94 -25.03
N GLU A 57 -34.01 5.91 -25.12
CA GLU A 57 -35.25 5.81 -24.35
C GLU A 57 -35.02 5.83 -22.83
N LEU A 58 -33.94 5.19 -22.33
CA LEU A 58 -33.60 5.18 -20.91
C LEU A 58 -33.41 6.59 -20.31
N VAL A 59 -33.06 7.56 -21.13
CA VAL A 59 -32.81 8.94 -20.69
C VAL A 59 -33.80 9.95 -21.31
N SER A 60 -34.88 9.46 -21.88
CA SER A 60 -35.88 10.30 -22.56
C SER A 60 -36.52 11.32 -21.63
N SER A 61 -36.76 10.96 -20.38
CA SER A 61 -37.32 11.83 -19.33
C SER A 61 -36.31 12.72 -18.60
N MET A 62 -35.02 12.54 -18.86
CA MET A 62 -33.96 13.30 -18.18
C MET A 62 -33.62 14.57 -18.96
N SER A 63 -33.40 15.67 -18.25
CA SER A 63 -32.79 16.85 -18.86
C SER A 63 -31.32 16.62 -19.16
N ASP A 64 -30.71 17.43 -20.04
CA ASP A 64 -29.28 17.35 -20.31
C ASP A 64 -28.43 17.65 -19.07
N THR A 65 -28.95 18.52 -18.19
CA THR A 65 -28.33 18.77 -16.89
C THR A 65 -28.33 17.53 -16.00
N ASP A 66 -29.42 16.78 -15.96
CA ASP A 66 -29.51 15.55 -15.18
C ASP A 66 -28.56 14.49 -15.73
N ILE A 67 -28.48 14.34 -17.05
CA ILE A 67 -27.53 13.43 -17.68
C ILE A 67 -26.10 13.79 -17.34
N TRP A 68 -25.74 15.08 -17.37
CA TRP A 68 -24.41 15.56 -17.01
C TRP A 68 -24.10 15.29 -15.51
N ARG A 69 -25.11 15.39 -14.65
CA ARG A 69 -24.98 15.13 -13.21
C ARG A 69 -24.89 13.65 -12.83
N LEU A 70 -25.04 12.72 -13.77
CA LEU A 70 -24.81 11.30 -13.52
C LEU A 70 -23.36 11.10 -13.08
N ASN A 71 -23.18 10.95 -11.76
CA ASN A 71 -21.86 10.85 -11.16
C ASN A 71 -21.29 9.44 -11.25
N ARG A 72 -19.98 9.37 -11.40
CA ARG A 72 -19.22 8.15 -11.14
C ARG A 72 -19.24 7.87 -9.63
N GLY A 73 -19.33 6.58 -9.28
CA GLY A 73 -19.50 6.19 -7.87
C GLY A 73 -18.40 6.66 -6.91
N GLY A 74 -17.19 6.92 -7.41
CA GLY A 74 -16.08 7.44 -6.61
C GLY A 74 -16.25 8.88 -6.12
N HIS A 75 -17.21 9.63 -6.70
CA HIS A 75 -17.56 11.00 -6.28
C HIS A 75 -18.93 11.09 -5.60
N ASP A 76 -19.57 9.96 -5.37
CA ASP A 76 -20.83 9.89 -4.65
C ASP A 76 -20.54 9.62 -3.16
N PRO A 77 -20.73 10.60 -2.26
CA PRO A 77 -20.34 10.45 -0.85
C PRO A 77 -21.09 9.32 -0.15
N HIS A 78 -22.35 9.05 -0.50
CA HIS A 78 -23.11 7.95 0.08
C HIS A 78 -22.54 6.59 -0.33
N LYS A 79 -22.19 6.43 -1.60
CA LYS A 79 -21.58 5.19 -2.11
C LYS A 79 -20.18 4.97 -1.56
N VAL A 80 -19.40 6.04 -1.45
CA VAL A 80 -18.06 6.00 -0.84
C VAL A 80 -18.18 5.58 0.62
N TYR A 81 -19.03 6.25 1.39
CA TYR A 81 -19.27 5.89 2.79
C TYR A 81 -19.71 4.43 2.95
N ALA A 82 -20.71 4.00 2.18
CA ALA A 82 -21.22 2.63 2.25
C ALA A 82 -20.16 1.57 1.87
N ALA A 83 -19.26 1.90 0.93
CA ALA A 83 -18.16 1.01 0.57
C ALA A 83 -17.14 0.87 1.69
N TYR A 84 -16.77 1.98 2.34
CA TYR A 84 -15.87 1.97 3.49
C TYR A 84 -16.49 1.30 4.71
N ASP A 85 -17.76 1.57 5.02
CA ASP A 85 -18.47 0.91 6.11
C ASP A 85 -18.46 -0.62 5.94
N LYS A 86 -18.73 -1.10 4.72
CA LYS A 86 -18.67 -2.53 4.43
C LYS A 86 -17.25 -3.09 4.53
N ALA A 87 -16.24 -2.34 4.10
CA ALA A 87 -14.84 -2.77 4.17
C ALA A 87 -14.36 -2.90 5.62
N VAL A 88 -14.65 -1.92 6.46
CA VAL A 88 -14.24 -1.90 7.88
C VAL A 88 -14.90 -3.02 8.67
N ASN A 89 -16.17 -3.34 8.36
CA ASN A 89 -16.92 -4.37 9.07
C ASN A 89 -16.74 -5.78 8.48
N HIS A 90 -16.07 -5.91 7.33
CA HIS A 90 -15.79 -7.21 6.72
C HIS A 90 -14.68 -7.95 7.47
N LYS A 91 -14.88 -9.25 7.68
CA LYS A 91 -13.91 -10.14 8.34
C LYS A 91 -13.63 -11.35 7.47
N GLY A 92 -12.48 -11.95 7.64
CA GLY A 92 -12.09 -13.19 6.98
C GLY A 92 -11.27 -13.03 5.69
N SER A 93 -11.30 -11.85 5.06
CA SER A 93 -10.46 -11.55 3.91
C SER A 93 -10.21 -10.05 3.74
N PRO A 94 -9.12 -9.64 3.09
CA PRO A 94 -8.85 -8.25 2.77
C PRO A 94 -9.93 -7.66 1.84
N THR A 95 -10.18 -6.37 1.94
CA THR A 95 -11.10 -5.65 1.06
C THR A 95 -10.38 -4.58 0.27
N VAL A 96 -10.53 -4.60 -1.05
CA VAL A 96 -10.03 -3.57 -1.96
C VAL A 96 -11.20 -2.77 -2.51
N ILE A 97 -11.15 -1.44 -2.37
CA ILE A 97 -12.13 -0.51 -2.91
C ILE A 97 -11.54 0.17 -4.14
N ILE A 98 -12.09 -0.12 -5.32
CA ILE A 98 -11.71 0.56 -6.56
C ILE A 98 -12.71 1.69 -6.83
N ALA A 99 -12.27 2.94 -6.65
CA ALA A 99 -13.09 4.12 -6.84
C ALA A 99 -12.85 4.72 -8.24
N LYS A 100 -13.89 4.77 -9.06
CA LYS A 100 -13.83 5.48 -10.35
C LYS A 100 -14.06 6.96 -10.09
N THR A 101 -13.04 7.76 -10.32
CA THR A 101 -13.02 9.21 -10.09
C THR A 101 -12.72 9.98 -11.38
N ILE A 102 -12.75 11.31 -11.29
CA ILE A 102 -12.42 12.24 -12.37
C ILE A 102 -11.33 13.18 -11.86
N LYS A 103 -10.28 13.35 -12.64
CA LYS A 103 -9.25 14.34 -12.32
C LYS A 103 -9.84 15.75 -12.35
N GLY A 104 -9.51 16.57 -11.35
CA GLY A 104 -10.03 17.93 -11.24
C GLY A 104 -11.51 18.02 -10.89
N TYR A 105 -12.09 17.01 -10.26
CA TYR A 105 -13.48 17.05 -9.83
C TYR A 105 -13.79 18.31 -9.01
N GLY A 106 -14.81 19.04 -9.44
CA GLY A 106 -15.20 20.30 -8.83
C GLY A 106 -14.59 21.56 -9.45
N MET A 107 -13.53 21.44 -10.23
CA MET A 107 -12.86 22.59 -10.85
C MET A 107 -13.62 23.19 -12.05
N GLY A 108 -14.77 22.62 -12.42
CA GLY A 108 -15.58 23.14 -13.52
C GLY A 108 -14.81 23.22 -14.84
N LYS A 109 -15.00 24.31 -15.57
CA LYS A 109 -14.39 24.53 -16.89
C LYS A 109 -12.86 24.58 -16.86
N SER A 110 -12.29 25.02 -15.77
CA SER A 110 -10.83 25.24 -15.64
C SER A 110 -10.04 23.95 -15.44
N GLY A 111 -10.67 22.87 -15.02
CA GLY A 111 -9.88 21.66 -14.71
C GLY A 111 -10.64 20.35 -14.71
N GLU A 112 -11.96 20.32 -14.72
CA GLU A 112 -12.69 19.06 -14.55
C GLU A 112 -12.62 18.20 -15.83
N SER A 113 -11.96 17.06 -15.71
CA SER A 113 -11.81 16.07 -16.78
C SER A 113 -11.02 16.56 -18.01
N VAL A 114 -10.22 17.60 -17.87
CA VAL A 114 -9.37 18.11 -18.96
C VAL A 114 -7.89 17.78 -18.73
N ASN A 115 -7.12 17.68 -19.81
CA ASN A 115 -5.70 17.30 -19.73
C ASN A 115 -4.84 18.36 -19.03
N THR A 116 -5.21 19.62 -19.11
CA THR A 116 -4.51 20.75 -18.50
C THR A 116 -4.62 20.81 -16.97
N THR A 117 -5.49 20.00 -16.36
CA THR A 117 -5.71 19.96 -14.91
C THR A 117 -4.42 19.77 -14.12
N HIS A 118 -3.50 18.95 -14.64
CA HIS A 118 -2.23 18.69 -13.95
C HIS A 118 -1.34 19.94 -13.81
N GLN A 119 -1.48 20.88 -14.75
CA GLN A 119 -0.70 22.11 -14.77
C GLN A 119 -1.44 23.29 -14.14
N GLN A 120 -2.69 23.11 -13.75
CA GLN A 120 -3.51 24.16 -13.16
C GLN A 120 -2.99 24.53 -11.77
N LYS A 121 -2.45 25.75 -11.65
CA LYS A 121 -1.84 26.23 -10.40
C LYS A 121 -2.74 27.16 -9.61
N LYS A 122 -3.67 27.82 -10.28
CA LYS A 122 -4.59 28.80 -9.69
C LYS A 122 -5.96 28.67 -10.33
N LEU A 123 -7.00 28.83 -9.55
CA LEU A 123 -8.37 29.01 -10.00
C LEU A 123 -8.65 30.53 -10.01
N ASP A 124 -9.41 30.99 -10.98
CA ASP A 124 -9.91 32.34 -10.97
C ASP A 124 -11.12 32.50 -10.03
N VAL A 125 -11.63 33.73 -9.90
CA VAL A 125 -12.74 34.00 -8.98
C VAL A 125 -14.02 33.29 -9.42
N ASP A 126 -14.27 33.17 -10.71
CA ASP A 126 -15.46 32.52 -11.25
C ASP A 126 -15.42 31.03 -10.99
N ASP A 127 -14.26 30.40 -11.14
CA ASP A 127 -14.04 29.00 -10.78
C ASP A 127 -14.26 28.74 -9.29
N LEU A 128 -13.76 29.63 -8.43
CA LEU A 128 -13.94 29.53 -6.99
C LEU A 128 -15.41 29.69 -6.59
N MET A 129 -16.14 30.63 -7.23
CA MET A 129 -17.57 30.77 -7.03
C MET A 129 -18.34 29.55 -7.50
N TYR A 130 -17.99 29.02 -8.67
CA TYR A 130 -18.59 27.78 -9.16
C TYR A 130 -18.36 26.61 -8.18
N TYR A 131 -17.15 26.47 -7.63
CA TYR A 131 -16.83 25.45 -6.64
C TYR A 131 -17.67 25.63 -5.37
N ARG A 132 -17.73 26.85 -4.82
CA ARG A 132 -18.56 27.17 -3.66
C ARG A 132 -20.01 26.77 -3.89
N ASP A 133 -20.60 27.20 -4.99
CA ASP A 133 -22.02 26.98 -5.30
C ASP A 133 -22.32 25.50 -5.53
N ARG A 134 -21.40 24.79 -6.18
CA ARG A 134 -21.55 23.35 -6.45
C ARG A 134 -21.53 22.49 -5.19
N PHE A 135 -20.77 22.90 -4.20
CA PHE A 135 -20.57 22.13 -2.96
C PHE A 135 -21.26 22.80 -1.75
N ASP A 136 -22.12 23.77 -1.99
CA ASP A 136 -22.86 24.51 -0.97
C ASP A 136 -21.98 25.01 0.18
N VAL A 137 -20.76 25.49 -0.16
CA VAL A 137 -19.84 26.06 0.83
C VAL A 137 -20.38 27.40 1.30
N PRO A 138 -20.67 27.62 2.60
CA PRO A 138 -21.36 28.81 3.09
C PRO A 138 -20.43 30.02 3.21
N LEU A 139 -19.96 30.51 2.08
CA LEU A 139 -19.14 31.72 1.96
C LEU A 139 -19.86 32.74 1.07
N THR A 140 -19.77 34.03 1.43
CA THR A 140 -20.25 35.14 0.61
C THR A 140 -19.31 35.36 -0.59
N ASP A 141 -19.80 36.04 -1.62
CA ASP A 141 -18.99 36.42 -2.78
C ASP A 141 -17.73 37.22 -2.39
N ALA A 142 -17.85 38.11 -1.39
CA ALA A 142 -16.72 38.88 -0.90
C ALA A 142 -15.64 37.97 -0.26
N GLN A 143 -16.07 36.99 0.54
CA GLN A 143 -15.16 36.04 1.17
C GLN A 143 -14.48 35.14 0.15
N VAL A 144 -15.20 34.68 -0.88
CA VAL A 144 -14.61 33.91 -1.99
C VAL A 144 -13.58 34.72 -2.74
N LYS A 145 -13.88 35.99 -3.06
CA LYS A 145 -12.93 36.92 -3.73
C LYS A 145 -11.67 37.19 -2.91
N ASN A 146 -11.82 37.25 -1.59
CA ASN A 146 -10.70 37.42 -0.65
C ASN A 146 -9.97 36.13 -0.30
N ILE A 147 -10.42 34.97 -0.85
CA ILE A 147 -9.86 33.65 -0.58
C ILE A 147 -9.86 33.36 0.93
N GLU A 148 -10.97 33.65 1.59
CA GLU A 148 -11.13 33.37 3.01
C GLU A 148 -11.37 31.88 3.25
N TYR A 149 -10.77 31.34 4.32
CA TYR A 149 -10.99 29.94 4.70
C TYR A 149 -12.35 29.78 5.37
N PHE A 150 -13.10 28.79 4.90
CA PHE A 150 -14.30 28.36 5.59
C PHE A 150 -13.91 27.55 6.85
N LYS A 151 -14.39 28.00 8.00
CA LYS A 151 -14.29 27.25 9.26
C LYS A 151 -15.70 26.91 9.72
N PRO A 152 -16.07 25.62 9.77
CA PRO A 152 -17.36 25.19 10.29
C PRO A 152 -17.55 25.59 11.76
N ASP A 153 -18.78 25.83 12.18
CA ASP A 153 -19.10 26.08 13.58
C ASP A 153 -18.74 24.85 14.44
N GLU A 154 -18.09 25.10 15.56
CA GLU A 154 -17.64 24.06 16.50
C GLU A 154 -18.82 23.22 17.05
N ASN A 155 -20.03 23.77 17.06
CA ASN A 155 -21.25 23.12 17.52
C ASN A 155 -22.07 22.51 16.39
N SER A 156 -21.61 22.61 15.14
CA SER A 156 -22.31 21.94 14.03
C SER A 156 -22.32 20.42 14.19
N GLU A 157 -23.32 19.76 13.63
CA GLU A 157 -23.45 18.31 13.75
C GLU A 157 -22.27 17.57 13.08
N GLU A 158 -21.75 18.13 11.99
CA GLU A 158 -20.59 17.60 11.26
C GLU A 158 -19.33 17.61 12.14
N ILE A 159 -19.09 18.71 12.85
CA ILE A 159 -17.93 18.87 13.73
C ILE A 159 -18.07 17.99 14.97
N LYS A 160 -19.25 17.92 15.56
CA LYS A 160 -19.53 17.00 16.68
C LYS A 160 -19.29 15.54 16.25
N TYR A 161 -19.81 15.15 15.08
CA TYR A 161 -19.59 13.80 14.54
C TYR A 161 -18.09 13.53 14.32
N LEU A 162 -17.40 14.45 13.64
CA LEU A 162 -15.96 14.33 13.39
C LEU A 162 -15.18 14.16 14.71
N LYS A 163 -15.41 15.03 15.68
CA LYS A 163 -14.71 15.00 16.98
C LYS A 163 -14.99 13.70 17.72
N LYS A 164 -16.26 13.25 17.76
CA LYS A 164 -16.63 11.97 18.38
C LYS A 164 -15.85 10.82 17.76
N ARG A 165 -15.87 10.72 16.42
CA ARG A 165 -15.14 9.64 15.71
C ARG A 165 -13.64 9.71 15.95
N ARG A 166 -13.05 10.89 15.97
CA ARG A 166 -11.62 11.05 16.24
C ARG A 166 -11.25 10.61 17.66
N ILE A 167 -12.08 10.95 18.64
CA ILE A 167 -11.86 10.50 20.03
C ILE A 167 -11.96 8.98 20.13
N GLU A 168 -12.96 8.36 19.51
CA GLU A 168 -13.11 6.90 19.47
C GLU A 168 -11.92 6.18 18.81
N LEU A 169 -11.23 6.86 17.89
CA LEU A 169 -10.04 6.37 17.19
C LEU A 169 -8.71 6.75 17.88
N GLY A 170 -8.74 7.26 19.10
CA GLY A 170 -7.54 7.62 19.86
C GLY A 170 -7.05 9.05 19.67
N GLY A 171 -7.82 9.93 19.06
CA GLY A 171 -7.50 11.36 18.89
C GLY A 171 -7.34 11.81 17.44
N PHE A 172 -6.89 13.04 17.26
CA PHE A 172 -6.60 13.61 15.95
C PHE A 172 -5.34 12.99 15.35
N ILE A 173 -4.95 13.40 14.14
CA ILE A 173 -3.79 12.83 13.45
C ILE A 173 -2.67 12.61 14.46
N PRO A 174 -2.23 11.35 14.64
CA PRO A 174 -1.31 11.03 15.71
C PRO A 174 -0.01 11.80 15.53
N GLU A 175 0.47 12.38 16.60
CA GLU A 175 1.87 12.72 16.70
C GLU A 175 2.65 11.42 16.47
N ARG A 176 3.77 11.49 15.78
CA ARG A 176 4.71 10.37 15.73
C ARG A 176 5.37 10.27 17.08
N THR A 177 4.72 9.55 17.96
CA THR A 177 5.24 9.25 19.28
C THR A 177 5.87 7.87 19.27
N SER A 178 6.89 7.67 20.07
CA SER A 178 7.44 6.35 20.34
C SER A 178 7.60 6.19 21.84
N TYR A 179 6.82 5.29 22.39
CA TYR A 179 6.93 4.85 23.77
C TYR A 179 7.74 3.56 23.91
N SER A 180 8.29 3.07 22.80
CA SER A 180 9.12 1.89 22.80
C SER A 180 10.35 2.08 23.67
N LYS A 181 10.69 1.05 24.42
CA LYS A 181 11.88 1.06 25.27
C LYS A 181 13.11 0.75 24.42
N PRO A 182 14.20 1.54 24.52
CA PRO A 182 15.42 1.24 23.80
C PRO A 182 15.93 -0.18 24.07
N ILE A 183 16.38 -0.85 23.04
CA ILE A 183 17.00 -2.17 23.17
C ILE A 183 18.32 -2.00 23.89
N LYS A 184 18.53 -2.76 24.96
CA LYS A 184 19.82 -2.82 25.62
C LYS A 184 20.83 -3.49 24.69
N ALA A 185 21.91 -2.79 24.37
CA ALA A 185 22.97 -3.34 23.53
C ALA A 185 23.56 -4.62 24.16
N PRO A 186 23.88 -5.62 23.34
CA PRO A 186 24.55 -6.82 23.81
C PRO A 186 25.97 -6.51 24.28
N SER A 187 26.55 -7.40 25.08
CA SER A 187 27.95 -7.29 25.48
C SER A 187 28.87 -7.42 24.27
N LYS A 188 29.96 -6.65 24.25
CA LYS A 188 30.91 -6.63 23.12
C LYS A 188 31.66 -7.96 22.92
N ASP A 189 31.78 -8.76 23.95
CA ASP A 189 32.42 -10.08 23.93
C ASP A 189 31.67 -11.08 23.02
N ILE A 190 30.40 -10.87 22.79
CA ILE A 190 29.60 -11.67 21.84
C ILE A 190 30.21 -11.66 20.43
N PHE A 191 31.00 -10.63 20.08
CA PHE A 191 31.65 -10.42 18.81
C PHE A 191 33.15 -10.77 18.83
N ASP A 192 33.69 -11.30 19.92
CA ASP A 192 35.14 -11.56 20.05
C ASP A 192 35.64 -12.57 19.00
N PHE A 193 34.81 -13.50 18.58
CA PHE A 193 35.16 -14.44 17.53
C PHE A 193 35.45 -13.78 16.15
N MET A 194 34.99 -12.56 15.93
CA MET A 194 35.24 -11.78 14.73
C MET A 194 36.56 -11.00 14.76
N LYS A 195 37.19 -10.93 15.92
CA LYS A 195 38.46 -10.20 16.12
C LYS A 195 39.68 -11.05 15.78
N THR A 196 39.48 -12.35 15.59
CA THR A 196 40.52 -13.31 15.32
C THR A 196 40.38 -13.92 13.93
N SER A 197 41.47 -14.34 13.34
CA SER A 197 41.47 -15.08 12.06
C SER A 197 40.75 -16.42 12.22
N THR A 198 40.13 -16.85 11.12
CA THR A 198 39.54 -18.22 11.01
C THR A 198 40.62 -19.31 10.85
N GLY A 199 41.91 -18.92 10.83
CA GLY A 199 42.99 -19.83 10.57
C GLY A 199 42.98 -20.31 9.10
N GLU A 200 43.13 -21.60 8.91
CA GLU A 200 43.04 -22.24 7.58
C GLU A 200 41.61 -22.46 7.06
N LYS A 201 40.61 -22.16 7.87
CA LYS A 201 39.22 -22.36 7.49
C LYS A 201 38.70 -21.19 6.69
N GLU A 202 38.40 -21.41 5.43
CA GLU A 202 37.78 -20.42 4.57
C GLU A 202 36.34 -20.11 5.06
N MET A 203 35.98 -18.84 5.03
CA MET A 203 34.65 -18.37 5.42
C MET A 203 34.23 -17.20 4.53
N SER A 204 33.03 -17.30 3.95
CA SER A 204 32.44 -16.17 3.24
C SER A 204 31.97 -15.09 4.20
N THR A 205 31.84 -13.85 3.71
CA THR A 205 31.29 -12.73 4.51
C THR A 205 29.84 -12.97 4.91
N THR A 206 29.05 -13.65 4.07
CA THR A 206 27.68 -14.08 4.41
C THR A 206 27.69 -15.04 5.59
N MET A 207 28.58 -16.05 5.59
CA MET A 207 28.68 -16.98 6.71
C MET A 207 29.17 -16.30 7.99
N ALA A 208 30.04 -15.29 7.87
CA ALA A 208 30.47 -14.49 9.03
C ALA A 208 29.28 -13.71 9.62
N LEU A 209 28.43 -13.10 8.78
CA LEU A 209 27.18 -12.47 9.19
C LEU A 209 26.24 -13.45 9.89
N VAL A 210 25.97 -14.60 9.29
CA VAL A 210 25.08 -15.64 9.86
C VAL A 210 25.60 -16.08 11.23
N ARG A 211 26.91 -16.25 11.37
CA ARG A 211 27.54 -16.59 12.66
C ARG A 211 27.38 -15.47 13.70
N MET A 212 27.50 -14.22 13.28
CA MET A 212 27.22 -13.04 14.12
C MET A 212 25.77 -13.03 14.60
N LEU A 213 24.83 -13.19 13.69
CA LEU A 213 23.39 -13.25 14.01
C LEU A 213 23.11 -14.45 14.96
N THR A 214 23.72 -15.60 14.70
CA THR A 214 23.60 -16.78 15.58
C THR A 214 24.07 -16.48 17.01
N ASN A 215 25.11 -15.68 17.18
CA ASN A 215 25.55 -15.25 18.51
C ASN A 215 24.62 -14.21 19.12
N LEU A 216 24.08 -13.28 18.34
CA LEU A 216 23.08 -12.32 18.82
C LEU A 216 21.80 -13.02 19.31
N LEU A 217 21.42 -14.16 18.74
CA LEU A 217 20.31 -14.98 19.24
C LEU A 217 20.53 -15.60 20.63
N ARG A 218 21.73 -15.46 21.21
CA ARG A 218 22.01 -15.85 22.60
C ARG A 218 21.74 -14.72 23.59
N ASP A 219 21.66 -13.48 23.13
CA ASP A 219 21.37 -12.34 23.98
C ASP A 219 19.87 -12.21 24.24
N LYS A 220 19.46 -12.26 25.50
CA LYS A 220 18.04 -12.26 25.91
C LYS A 220 17.29 -10.98 25.57
N ASN A 221 17.98 -9.85 25.37
CA ASN A 221 17.37 -8.56 25.04
C ASN A 221 17.23 -8.39 23.53
N VAL A 222 18.19 -8.91 22.77
CA VAL A 222 18.27 -8.74 21.31
C VAL A 222 17.54 -9.86 20.58
N ALA A 223 17.71 -11.12 21.01
CA ALA A 223 17.13 -12.28 20.33
C ALA A 223 15.63 -12.14 20.02
N PRO A 224 14.76 -11.73 20.97
CA PRO A 224 13.33 -11.60 20.68
C PRO A 224 12.97 -10.47 19.73
N LYS A 225 13.93 -9.65 19.33
CA LYS A 225 13.74 -8.47 18.48
C LYS A 225 14.27 -8.67 17.06
N LEU A 226 15.06 -9.71 16.83
CA LEU A 226 15.60 -10.01 15.52
C LEU A 226 14.50 -10.60 14.62
N VAL A 227 14.37 -10.01 13.43
CA VAL A 227 13.42 -10.45 12.41
C VAL A 227 14.17 -10.66 11.10
N PRO A 228 14.76 -11.86 10.88
CA PRO A 228 15.34 -12.19 9.59
C PRO A 228 14.23 -12.31 8.54
N ILE A 229 14.41 -11.64 7.40
CA ILE A 229 13.47 -11.65 6.28
C ILE A 229 14.22 -12.16 5.06
N ILE A 230 13.70 -13.21 4.44
CA ILE A 230 14.39 -13.97 3.41
C ILE A 230 13.42 -14.28 2.27
N PRO A 231 13.84 -14.17 1.02
CA PRO A 231 12.96 -14.40 -0.13
C PRO A 231 12.82 -15.87 -0.51
N ASP A 232 13.02 -16.83 0.33
CA ASP A 232 12.86 -18.27 0.03
C ASP A 232 14.18 -19.07 -0.12
N GLU A 233 15.30 -18.53 0.30
CA GLU A 233 16.57 -19.26 0.13
C GLU A 233 17.45 -19.23 1.38
N ALA A 234 16.85 -19.47 2.54
CA ALA A 234 17.58 -19.46 3.81
C ALA A 234 18.78 -20.41 3.81
N ARG A 235 18.67 -21.58 3.18
CA ARG A 235 19.78 -22.55 3.08
C ARG A 235 20.93 -22.02 2.22
N THR A 236 20.64 -21.33 1.11
CA THR A 236 21.66 -20.72 0.28
C THR A 236 22.49 -19.69 1.03
N PHE A 237 21.87 -18.99 1.98
CA PHE A 237 22.55 -18.04 2.86
C PHE A 237 23.20 -18.72 4.09
N GLY A 238 23.06 -20.03 4.26
CA GLY A 238 23.57 -20.78 5.41
C GLY A 238 22.79 -20.52 6.70
N MET A 239 21.49 -20.13 6.58
CA MET A 239 20.65 -19.75 7.70
C MET A 239 19.71 -20.87 8.17
N GLU A 240 19.81 -22.08 7.62
CA GLU A 240 18.99 -23.24 8.00
C GLU A 240 19.03 -23.55 9.50
N GLY A 241 20.11 -23.21 10.18
CA GLY A 241 20.21 -23.34 11.63
C GLY A 241 19.25 -22.45 12.41
N PHE A 242 18.63 -21.45 11.76
CA PHE A 242 17.62 -20.60 12.39
C PHE A 242 16.26 -21.26 12.47
N PHE A 243 15.95 -22.21 11.59
CA PHE A 243 14.69 -22.96 11.61
C PHE A 243 14.45 -23.64 12.96
N GLN A 244 15.51 -24.24 13.53
CA GLN A 244 15.41 -24.91 14.82
C GLN A 244 15.51 -23.94 16.01
N LYS A 245 16.16 -22.79 15.85
CA LYS A 245 16.39 -21.85 16.95
C LYS A 245 15.25 -20.89 17.18
N ILE A 246 14.70 -20.32 16.13
CA ILE A 246 13.70 -19.25 16.18
C ILE A 246 12.50 -19.51 15.29
N GLY A 247 12.50 -20.60 14.51
CA GLY A 247 11.39 -21.01 13.65
C GLY A 247 11.09 -20.06 12.49
N ILE A 248 10.41 -20.59 11.49
CA ILE A 248 9.81 -19.81 10.41
C ILE A 248 8.40 -19.42 10.85
N TYR A 249 8.04 -18.16 10.69
CA TYR A 249 6.70 -17.71 11.04
C TYR A 249 5.66 -18.30 10.10
N ALA A 250 4.66 -18.96 10.67
CA ALA A 250 3.47 -19.39 9.96
C ALA A 250 2.24 -19.11 10.82
N HIS A 251 1.29 -18.33 10.28
CA HIS A 251 0.10 -17.87 11.01
C HIS A 251 -0.71 -19.02 11.63
N GLU A 252 -0.79 -20.16 10.95
CA GLU A 252 -1.53 -21.32 11.42
C GLU A 252 -0.64 -22.41 12.04
N GLY A 253 0.69 -22.19 12.07
CA GLY A 253 1.68 -23.18 12.42
C GLY A 253 1.89 -24.21 11.29
N GLN A 254 2.75 -25.19 11.51
CA GLN A 254 3.08 -26.20 10.53
C GLN A 254 1.95 -27.22 10.36
N LYS A 255 1.46 -27.36 9.14
CA LYS A 255 0.31 -28.23 8.81
C LYS A 255 0.71 -29.53 8.10
N TYR A 256 1.98 -29.77 7.86
CA TYR A 256 2.52 -30.92 7.16
C TYR A 256 3.84 -31.35 7.78
N GLU A 257 4.25 -32.57 7.52
CA GLU A 257 5.57 -33.03 7.84
C GLU A 257 6.54 -32.62 6.73
N PRO A 258 7.61 -31.87 7.03
CA PRO A 258 8.56 -31.47 6.01
C PRO A 258 9.28 -32.70 5.42
N GLU A 259 9.61 -32.62 4.14
CA GLU A 259 10.34 -33.68 3.44
C GLU A 259 11.70 -33.94 4.07
N ASP A 260 12.31 -32.91 4.66
CA ASP A 260 13.60 -32.96 5.33
C ASP A 260 13.50 -33.22 6.84
N SER A 261 12.38 -33.71 7.35
CA SER A 261 12.12 -33.91 8.79
C SER A 261 13.17 -34.73 9.53
N ALA A 262 13.87 -35.63 8.82
CA ALA A 262 14.96 -36.43 9.37
C ALA A 262 16.31 -35.67 9.49
N GLN A 263 16.43 -34.47 8.98
CA GLN A 263 17.65 -33.68 9.03
C GLN A 263 17.75 -32.85 10.32
N LEU A 264 18.98 -32.62 10.78
CA LEU A 264 19.25 -31.78 11.98
C LEU A 264 18.74 -30.34 11.86
N SER A 265 18.73 -29.81 10.68
CA SER A 265 18.23 -28.43 10.37
C SER A 265 17.03 -28.53 9.46
N SER A 266 16.04 -29.35 9.83
CA SER A 266 14.80 -29.51 9.09
C SER A 266 13.99 -28.19 9.05
N TYR A 267 13.20 -28.04 8.02
CA TYR A 267 12.26 -26.94 7.88
C TYR A 267 11.23 -26.97 9.02
N ARG A 268 11.06 -25.83 9.72
CA ARG A 268 10.17 -25.74 10.87
C ARG A 268 9.38 -24.46 10.89
N GLU A 269 8.08 -24.58 10.70
CA GLU A 269 7.11 -23.49 10.80
C GLU A 269 6.44 -23.49 12.16
N GLU A 270 6.25 -22.29 12.72
CA GLU A 270 5.52 -22.12 13.97
C GLU A 270 4.90 -20.70 14.11
N LYS A 271 3.83 -20.60 14.89
CA LYS A 271 3.14 -19.31 15.12
C LYS A 271 4.02 -18.28 15.80
N SER A 272 4.99 -18.71 16.59
CA SER A 272 5.97 -17.87 17.28
C SER A 272 7.27 -17.72 16.50
N GLY A 273 7.34 -18.21 15.28
CA GLY A 273 8.51 -18.10 14.41
C GLY A 273 8.92 -16.65 14.16
N GLN A 274 10.23 -16.43 14.03
CA GLN A 274 10.79 -15.10 13.82
C GLN A 274 11.37 -14.90 12.40
N VAL A 275 11.67 -16.00 11.68
CA VAL A 275 12.11 -15.92 10.30
C VAL A 275 10.89 -15.72 9.41
N LEU A 276 10.91 -14.65 8.61
CA LEU A 276 9.89 -14.42 7.58
C LEU A 276 10.42 -14.93 6.24
N GLU A 277 9.92 -16.05 5.78
CA GLU A 277 10.13 -16.54 4.42
C GLU A 277 8.97 -16.08 3.54
N GLU A 278 9.18 -15.00 2.81
CA GLU A 278 8.14 -14.29 2.07
C GLU A 278 7.88 -14.87 0.67
N GLY A 279 8.66 -15.88 0.27
CA GLY A 279 8.71 -16.33 -1.11
C GLY A 279 9.57 -15.40 -1.98
N ILE A 280 9.75 -15.76 -3.25
CA ILE A 280 10.56 -14.99 -4.21
C ILE A 280 9.78 -13.71 -4.59
N THR A 281 9.69 -12.80 -3.65
CA THR A 281 9.05 -11.48 -3.81
C THR A 281 9.80 -10.43 -2.99
N GLU A 282 10.63 -9.66 -3.65
CA GLU A 282 11.38 -8.58 -3.00
C GLU A 282 10.44 -7.47 -2.50
N ALA A 283 9.35 -7.20 -3.21
CA ALA A 283 8.34 -6.24 -2.80
C ALA A 283 7.63 -6.66 -1.50
N GLY A 284 7.26 -7.94 -1.36
CA GLY A 284 6.68 -8.49 -0.13
C GLY A 284 7.67 -8.42 1.03
N SER A 285 8.90 -8.88 0.80
CA SER A 285 9.98 -8.85 1.79
C SER A 285 10.26 -7.44 2.30
N MET A 286 10.33 -6.46 1.39
CA MET A 286 10.57 -5.07 1.78
C MET A 286 9.36 -4.44 2.50
N SER A 287 8.14 -4.83 2.16
CA SER A 287 6.95 -4.41 2.89
C SER A 287 6.96 -4.90 4.33
N SER A 288 7.31 -6.16 4.56
CA SER A 288 7.47 -6.74 5.89
C SER A 288 8.62 -6.08 6.67
N TRP A 289 9.72 -5.74 5.97
CA TRP A 289 10.83 -5.03 6.58
C TRP A 289 10.41 -3.62 7.04
N ILE A 290 9.65 -2.87 6.22
CA ILE A 290 9.12 -1.55 6.59
C ILE A 290 8.17 -1.68 7.80
N ALA A 291 7.28 -2.67 7.79
CA ALA A 291 6.35 -2.90 8.88
C ALA A 291 7.08 -3.17 10.21
N ALA A 292 8.06 -4.05 10.21
CA ALA A 292 8.89 -4.32 11.38
C ALA A 292 9.75 -3.11 11.77
N GLY A 293 10.34 -2.42 10.79
CA GLY A 293 11.19 -1.25 10.98
C GLY A 293 10.47 0.00 11.51
N THR A 294 9.14 0.06 11.36
CA THR A 294 8.28 1.13 11.90
C THR A 294 7.48 0.70 13.12
N ALA A 295 7.63 -0.52 13.60
CA ALA A 295 6.87 -1.06 14.74
C ALA A 295 7.10 -0.24 16.02
N TYR A 296 8.26 0.39 16.18
CA TYR A 296 8.57 1.23 17.31
C TYR A 296 7.63 2.44 17.47
N THR A 297 7.09 2.96 16.37
CA THR A 297 6.16 4.10 16.39
C THR A 297 4.69 3.68 16.21
N ASN A 298 4.44 2.53 15.58
CA ASN A 298 3.08 2.06 15.32
C ASN A 298 2.54 1.15 16.44
N HIS A 299 3.44 0.45 17.15
CA HIS A 299 3.07 -0.57 18.13
C HIS A 299 3.87 -0.49 19.43
N ASP A 300 4.70 0.54 19.60
CA ASP A 300 5.61 0.71 20.75
C ASP A 300 6.55 -0.49 20.99
N ILE A 301 6.91 -1.19 19.91
CA ILE A 301 7.76 -2.38 19.96
C ILE A 301 8.99 -2.15 19.08
N GLU A 302 10.17 -2.13 19.69
CA GLU A 302 11.41 -2.15 18.89
C GLU A 302 11.61 -3.52 18.25
N MET A 303 11.86 -3.52 16.93
CA MET A 303 12.28 -4.68 16.18
C MET A 303 13.55 -4.37 15.41
N ILE A 304 14.31 -5.42 15.08
CA ILE A 304 15.54 -5.36 14.28
C ILE A 304 15.34 -6.21 13.03
N PRO A 305 14.65 -5.70 12.02
CA PRO A 305 14.48 -6.44 10.78
C PRO A 305 15.79 -6.45 10.00
N ILE A 306 16.11 -7.61 9.45
CA ILE A 306 17.30 -7.86 8.63
C ILE A 306 16.83 -8.55 7.37
N TYR A 307 16.76 -7.81 6.28
CA TYR A 307 16.38 -8.35 4.98
C TYR A 307 17.62 -8.75 4.20
N LEU A 308 17.72 -10.05 3.90
CA LEU A 308 18.75 -10.61 3.04
C LEU A 308 18.17 -10.80 1.63
N PHE A 309 18.87 -10.33 0.63
CA PHE A 309 18.48 -10.44 -0.77
C PHE A 309 19.70 -10.71 -1.65
N TYR A 310 19.46 -11.23 -2.84
CA TYR A 310 20.49 -11.25 -3.87
C TYR A 310 20.83 -9.81 -4.29
N SER A 311 22.08 -9.41 -4.17
CA SER A 311 22.45 -8.00 -4.35
C SER A 311 22.07 -7.47 -5.72
N MET A 312 22.10 -8.29 -6.75
CA MET A 312 21.68 -7.94 -8.10
C MET A 312 20.21 -7.52 -8.19
N PHE A 313 19.34 -8.11 -7.39
CA PHE A 313 17.90 -7.84 -7.43
C PHE A 313 17.46 -6.79 -6.41
N GLY A 314 18.29 -6.40 -5.46
CA GLY A 314 17.96 -5.52 -4.37
C GLY A 314 17.29 -4.21 -4.83
N PHE A 315 18.06 -3.15 -4.93
CA PHE A 315 17.50 -1.82 -5.23
C PHE A 315 16.79 -1.72 -6.59
N GLN A 316 17.09 -2.57 -7.54
CA GLN A 316 16.37 -2.60 -8.82
C GLN A 316 14.87 -2.90 -8.64
N ARG A 317 14.52 -3.73 -7.66
CA ARG A 317 13.14 -4.17 -7.43
C ARG A 317 12.47 -3.47 -6.25
N ILE A 318 13.25 -2.87 -5.36
CA ILE A 318 12.73 -2.25 -4.13
C ILE A 318 13.04 -0.76 -4.00
N GLY A 319 13.50 -0.09 -5.06
CA GLY A 319 13.89 1.32 -5.00
C GLY A 319 12.82 2.23 -4.42
N ASP A 320 11.60 2.13 -4.91
CA ASP A 320 10.45 2.90 -4.40
C ASP A 320 10.13 2.57 -2.94
N PHE A 321 10.24 1.30 -2.55
CA PHE A 321 10.07 0.91 -1.15
C PHE A 321 11.20 1.43 -0.25
N ALA A 322 12.42 1.54 -0.75
CA ALA A 322 13.53 2.14 -0.01
C ALA A 322 13.28 3.63 0.26
N TRP A 323 12.72 4.36 -0.70
CA TRP A 323 12.25 5.72 -0.51
C TRP A 323 11.14 5.80 0.55
N ALA A 324 10.12 4.95 0.44
CA ALA A 324 9.04 4.88 1.40
C ALA A 324 9.54 4.54 2.81
N ALA A 325 10.53 3.66 2.91
CA ALA A 325 11.17 3.31 4.17
C ALA A 325 11.89 4.52 4.80
N GLY A 326 12.61 5.30 3.99
CA GLY A 326 13.25 6.54 4.43
C GLY A 326 12.23 7.56 4.93
N ASP A 327 11.18 7.82 4.17
CA ASP A 327 10.10 8.73 4.55
C ASP A 327 9.38 8.29 5.83
N SER A 328 9.22 6.98 6.01
CA SER A 328 8.59 6.40 7.20
C SER A 328 9.54 6.29 8.39
N GLN A 329 10.83 6.64 8.22
CA GLN A 329 11.87 6.48 9.25
C GLN A 329 11.99 5.03 9.76
N ALA A 330 11.83 4.05 8.86
CA ALA A 330 11.98 2.65 9.18
C ALA A 330 13.43 2.35 9.61
N ARG A 331 13.58 1.44 10.56
CA ARG A 331 14.90 1.06 11.16
C ARG A 331 15.18 -0.41 10.87
N GLY A 332 16.40 -0.73 10.45
CA GLY A 332 16.80 -2.10 10.19
C GLY A 332 17.98 -2.19 9.24
N PHE A 333 18.23 -3.38 8.75
CA PHE A 333 19.38 -3.67 7.88
C PHE A 333 18.91 -4.28 6.57
N LEU A 334 19.46 -3.77 5.46
CA LEU A 334 19.32 -4.32 4.12
C LEU A 334 20.67 -4.94 3.74
N ILE A 335 20.69 -6.24 3.49
CA ILE A 335 21.92 -7.01 3.27
C ILE A 335 21.90 -7.64 1.89
N GLY A 336 22.68 -7.10 0.97
CA GLY A 336 22.96 -7.77 -0.31
C GLY A 336 23.91 -8.95 -0.09
N ALA A 337 23.46 -10.14 -0.42
CA ALA A 337 24.22 -11.38 -0.27
C ALA A 337 24.51 -12.01 -1.61
N THR A 338 25.39 -12.99 -1.62
CA THR A 338 25.87 -13.71 -2.82
C THR A 338 26.38 -12.78 -3.93
N ALA A 339 26.95 -11.63 -3.53
CA ALA A 339 27.54 -10.69 -4.44
C ALA A 339 29.08 -10.68 -4.27
N GLY A 340 29.78 -10.63 -5.35
CA GLY A 340 31.22 -10.48 -5.34
C GLY A 340 31.85 -11.09 -6.57
N ARG A 341 32.65 -10.29 -7.27
CA ARG A 341 33.31 -10.71 -8.49
C ARG A 341 34.31 -11.85 -8.32
N THR A 342 34.77 -12.04 -7.08
CA THR A 342 35.82 -13.01 -6.78
C THR A 342 35.28 -14.35 -6.30
N THR A 343 34.03 -14.46 -5.92
CA THR A 343 33.46 -15.67 -5.28
C THR A 343 32.37 -16.35 -6.09
N LEU A 344 31.87 -15.69 -7.15
CA LEU A 344 30.80 -16.24 -7.96
C LEU A 344 31.33 -16.80 -9.27
N ALA A 345 31.22 -18.10 -9.41
CA ALA A 345 31.42 -18.81 -10.68
C ALA A 345 30.17 -18.67 -11.57
N GLY A 346 29.62 -17.49 -11.64
CA GLY A 346 28.54 -16.99 -12.48
C GLY A 346 27.61 -17.97 -13.19
N GLU A 347 26.53 -18.31 -12.55
CA GLU A 347 25.39 -18.97 -13.20
C GLU A 347 24.43 -17.98 -13.87
N GLY A 348 24.90 -16.84 -14.30
CA GLY A 348 24.11 -15.79 -14.92
C GLY A 348 24.14 -14.48 -14.14
N LEU A 349 23.44 -13.47 -14.66
CA LEU A 349 23.44 -12.11 -14.12
C LEU A 349 22.92 -12.02 -12.68
N GLN A 350 21.99 -12.89 -12.29
CA GLN A 350 21.41 -12.90 -10.95
C GLN A 350 22.41 -13.19 -9.83
N HIS A 351 23.53 -13.79 -10.14
CA HIS A 351 24.59 -14.09 -9.18
C HIS A 351 25.78 -13.14 -9.29
N GLN A 352 25.69 -12.16 -10.17
CA GLN A 352 26.76 -11.18 -10.34
C GLN A 352 26.60 -9.99 -9.42
N ASP A 353 27.69 -9.24 -9.32
CA ASP A 353 27.77 -8.11 -8.43
C ASP A 353 26.82 -6.96 -8.80
N GLY A 354 26.24 -6.38 -7.76
CA GLY A 354 25.41 -5.19 -7.82
C GLY A 354 26.19 -3.86 -7.85
N HIS A 355 27.35 -3.77 -8.48
CA HIS A 355 28.09 -2.52 -8.59
C HIS A 355 27.26 -1.36 -9.16
N SER A 356 26.28 -1.67 -9.97
CA SER A 356 25.34 -0.69 -10.50
C SER A 356 24.42 -0.06 -9.44
N HIS A 357 24.49 -0.51 -8.21
CA HIS A 357 23.69 0.02 -7.09
C HIS A 357 24.42 1.07 -6.25
N LEU A 358 25.66 1.34 -6.57
CA LEU A 358 26.50 2.33 -5.86
C LEU A 358 26.47 3.70 -6.52
#